data_7de32f4276856ad5acd171658ee98ad1
#
_entry.id   7de32f4276856ad5acd171658ee98ad1
#
_cell.length_a   1.000
_cell.length_b   1.000
_cell.length_c   1.000
_cell.angle_alpha   90.00
_cell.angle_beta   90.00
_cell.angle_gamma   90.00
#
_symmetry.space_group_name_H-M   'P 1'
#
loop_
_entity.id
_entity.type
_entity.pdbx_description
1 polymer ?
#
loop_
_entity_poly.entity_id
_entity_poly.type
_entity_poly.pdbx_seq_one_letter_code
_entity_poly.pdbx_strand_id
1 'polypeptide(L)'
;MRLFTLVFATILTTLAAGNVLERSQKPAENDCKTIMDFIIVLDSSGSIGSLAFEQAKAALIELVSSMQIGPKKVQVWAINYGQTVEVPIAFHNMPMSEFTKAKLIQQIKNIRYMNGPCTATGDALKEARQICGDKCRRLSEGASRVALVLTDGNSNCGASVGVESTNLLHITKVSVFAVGIGAAINNAELHAIATDKKYVMHVSNYLNLSAAINSITVQTCGIPAFVIPNVKVESEVPSNTFRYYQLDTTEFHQKRNNQGGFIEITATILLGKVEVFTSTTDTNPGSNTGKHVQFQTRGTQQYYIEYIEENTPRLYFSFFGVQATNEYDFVVNWLDESGVLIG
;
A
#
# COMPACT_ATOMS: atom_id res chain seq x y z
N MET A 1 -49.50 73.22 0.63
CA MET A 1 -49.69 71.85 1.02
C MET A 1 -49.50 70.96 -0.24
N ARG A 2 -48.25 70.54 -0.50
CA ARG A 2 -47.87 69.60 -1.56
C ARG A 2 -46.88 68.60 -1.00
N LEU A 3 -47.32 67.34 -0.98
CA LEU A 3 -46.55 66.19 -0.55
C LEU A 3 -45.45 65.92 -1.59
N PHE A 4 -44.20 65.87 -1.18
CA PHE A 4 -43.09 65.34 -1.96
C PHE A 4 -42.88 63.88 -1.56
N THR A 5 -43.16 62.96 -2.47
CA THR A 5 -42.86 61.53 -2.34
C THR A 5 -41.41 61.32 -2.79
N LEU A 6 -40.54 60.94 -1.86
CA LEU A 6 -39.16 60.48 -2.16
C LEU A 6 -39.23 59.02 -2.53
N VAL A 7 -38.84 58.72 -3.75
CA VAL A 7 -38.58 57.35 -4.23
C VAL A 7 -37.14 57.01 -3.91
N PHE A 8 -36.92 56.10 -2.97
CA PHE A 8 -35.62 55.49 -2.71
C PHE A 8 -35.43 54.33 -3.75
N ALA A 9 -34.54 54.54 -4.68
CA ALA A 9 -34.02 53.48 -5.54
C ALA A 9 -32.96 52.68 -4.78
N THR A 10 -33.26 51.50 -4.30
CA THR A 10 -32.30 50.57 -3.76
C THR A 10 -31.57 49.85 -4.89
N ILE A 11 -30.31 50.20 -5.07
CA ILE A 11 -29.37 49.49 -5.94
C ILE A 11 -29.00 48.18 -5.24
N LEU A 12 -29.57 47.05 -5.74
CA LEU A 12 -29.14 45.72 -5.32
C LEU A 12 -27.83 45.40 -6.04
N THR A 13 -26.69 45.55 -5.33
CA THR A 13 -25.41 44.99 -5.75
C THR A 13 -25.43 43.50 -5.45
N THR A 14 -25.66 42.67 -6.45
CA THR A 14 -25.43 41.23 -6.38
C THR A 14 -23.95 40.98 -6.29
N LEU A 15 -23.41 40.75 -5.10
CA LEU A 15 -22.13 40.09 -4.89
C LEU A 15 -22.27 38.67 -5.42
N ALA A 16 -21.65 38.43 -6.55
CA ALA A 16 -21.35 37.07 -7.02
C ALA A 16 -20.36 36.45 -6.03
N ALA A 17 -20.86 35.79 -5.00
CA ALA A 17 -20.06 34.87 -4.18
C ALA A 17 -19.64 33.74 -5.10
N GLY A 18 -18.40 33.80 -5.58
CA GLY A 18 -17.74 32.67 -6.21
C GLY A 18 -17.72 31.54 -5.20
N ASN A 19 -18.61 30.59 -5.35
CA ASN A 19 -18.51 29.31 -4.68
C ASN A 19 -17.19 28.67 -5.14
N VAL A 20 -16.12 28.87 -4.35
CA VAL A 20 -15.01 27.93 -4.30
C VAL A 20 -15.63 26.66 -3.75
N LEU A 21 -16.04 25.78 -4.67
CA LEU A 21 -16.32 24.40 -4.36
C LEU A 21 -15.03 23.83 -3.79
N GLU A 22 -14.91 23.82 -2.44
CA GLU A 22 -14.07 22.85 -1.77
C GLU A 22 -14.51 21.49 -2.33
N ARG A 23 -13.76 20.99 -3.31
CA ARG A 23 -13.81 19.59 -3.66
C ARG A 23 -13.25 18.83 -2.45
N SER A 24 -14.11 18.60 -1.47
CA SER A 24 -13.99 17.47 -0.59
C SER A 24 -13.86 16.27 -1.52
N GLN A 25 -12.62 15.86 -1.79
CA GLN A 25 -12.34 14.61 -2.49
C GLN A 25 -12.77 13.48 -1.53
N LYS A 26 -14.05 13.15 -1.56
CA LYS A 26 -14.50 11.84 -1.16
C LYS A 26 -13.71 10.87 -2.04
N PRO A 27 -12.95 9.92 -1.49
CA PRO A 27 -12.31 8.92 -2.32
C PRO A 27 -13.39 8.32 -3.21
N ALA A 28 -13.17 8.37 -4.53
CA ALA A 28 -14.05 7.73 -5.47
C ALA A 28 -14.20 6.27 -5.04
N GLU A 29 -15.43 5.81 -5.01
CA GLU A 29 -15.87 4.47 -4.66
C GLU A 29 -14.82 3.39 -4.97
N ASN A 30 -14.17 2.90 -3.93
CA ASN A 30 -13.56 1.59 -3.65
C ASN A 30 -12.95 0.75 -4.80
N ASP A 31 -12.36 1.36 -5.81
CA ASP A 31 -11.66 0.59 -6.84
C ASP A 31 -10.14 0.73 -6.63
N CYS A 32 -9.55 -0.28 -5.98
CA CYS A 32 -8.10 -0.35 -5.78
C CYS A 32 -7.40 -0.55 -7.13
N LYS A 33 -6.94 0.54 -7.71
CA LYS A 33 -6.25 0.56 -9.03
C LYS A 33 -4.72 0.45 -8.90
N THR A 34 -4.21 -0.06 -7.80
CA THR A 34 -2.76 -0.20 -7.57
C THR A 34 -2.18 -1.41 -8.29
N ILE A 35 -0.86 -1.39 -8.49
CA ILE A 35 -0.07 -2.56 -8.88
C ILE A 35 0.47 -3.16 -7.59
N MET A 36 0.04 -4.38 -7.24
CA MET A 36 0.35 -4.96 -5.92
C MET A 36 0.50 -6.47 -5.98
N ASP A 37 1.48 -6.99 -5.26
CA ASP A 37 1.59 -8.39 -4.89
C ASP A 37 0.99 -8.53 -3.48
N PHE A 38 -0.14 -9.22 -3.39
CA PHE A 38 -0.97 -9.31 -2.21
C PHE A 38 -1.01 -10.73 -1.66
N ILE A 39 -0.53 -10.91 -0.44
CA ILE A 39 -0.48 -12.21 0.24
C ILE A 39 -1.49 -12.19 1.39
N ILE A 40 -2.54 -12.99 1.30
CA ILE A 40 -3.50 -13.21 2.38
C ILE A 40 -2.93 -14.31 3.28
N VAL A 41 -2.85 -14.05 4.58
CA VAL A 41 -2.40 -15.01 5.59
C VAL A 41 -3.56 -15.24 6.56
N LEU A 42 -4.27 -16.35 6.37
CA LEU A 42 -5.54 -16.65 7.05
C LEU A 42 -5.33 -17.71 8.13
N ASP A 43 -5.58 -17.33 9.36
CA ASP A 43 -5.58 -18.22 10.50
C ASP A 43 -6.75 -19.21 10.41
N SER A 44 -6.45 -20.49 10.62
CA SER A 44 -7.36 -21.63 10.58
C SER A 44 -7.15 -22.55 11.79
N SER A 45 -6.63 -21.98 12.88
CA SER A 45 -6.45 -22.65 14.16
C SER A 45 -7.80 -22.95 14.84
N GLY A 46 -7.78 -23.84 15.82
CA GLY A 46 -8.98 -24.32 16.49
C GLY A 46 -9.78 -23.24 17.23
N SER A 47 -9.14 -22.15 17.67
CA SER A 47 -9.79 -21.02 18.35
C SER A 47 -10.78 -20.27 17.46
N ILE A 48 -10.51 -20.22 16.16
CA ILE A 48 -11.37 -19.53 15.17
C ILE A 48 -12.78 -20.14 15.12
N GLY A 49 -12.85 -21.47 14.99
CA GLY A 49 -14.10 -22.18 14.75
C GLY A 49 -14.62 -22.05 13.30
N SER A 50 -15.34 -23.05 12.84
CA SER A 50 -15.75 -23.16 11.41
C SER A 50 -16.62 -21.99 10.94
N LEU A 51 -17.54 -21.50 11.78
CA LEU A 51 -18.42 -20.40 11.42
C LEU A 51 -17.66 -19.09 11.20
N ALA A 52 -16.76 -18.75 12.13
CA ALA A 52 -15.95 -17.54 12.03
C ALA A 52 -14.97 -17.61 10.85
N PHE A 53 -14.45 -18.81 10.54
CA PHE A 53 -13.63 -19.02 9.35
C PHE A 53 -14.39 -18.74 8.05
N GLU A 54 -15.65 -19.20 7.94
CA GLU A 54 -16.50 -18.86 6.79
C GLU A 54 -16.81 -17.37 6.70
N GLN A 55 -16.99 -16.66 7.84
CA GLN A 55 -17.15 -15.20 7.88
C GLN A 55 -15.87 -14.49 7.41
N ALA A 56 -14.68 -14.96 7.81
CA ALA A 56 -13.40 -14.44 7.31
C ALA A 56 -13.30 -14.59 5.79
N LYS A 57 -13.66 -15.77 5.24
CA LYS A 57 -13.67 -15.97 3.79
C LYS A 57 -14.65 -15.03 3.08
N ALA A 58 -15.83 -14.78 3.64
CA ALA A 58 -16.80 -13.84 3.09
C ALA A 58 -16.23 -12.42 3.03
N ALA A 59 -15.58 -11.95 4.11
CA ALA A 59 -14.90 -10.67 4.16
C ALA A 59 -13.72 -10.57 3.17
N LEU A 60 -12.93 -11.65 2.99
CA LEU A 60 -11.87 -11.69 2.00
C LEU A 60 -12.41 -11.63 0.57
N ILE A 61 -13.56 -12.24 0.29
CA ILE A 61 -14.23 -12.13 -1.01
C ILE A 61 -14.66 -10.69 -1.28
N GLU A 62 -15.20 -10.00 -0.29
CA GLU A 62 -15.55 -8.60 -0.38
C GLU A 62 -14.31 -7.72 -0.65
N LEU A 63 -13.21 -7.97 0.08
CA LEU A 63 -11.93 -7.29 -0.09
C LEU A 63 -11.41 -7.45 -1.53
N VAL A 64 -11.28 -8.67 -2.05
CA VAL A 64 -10.74 -8.89 -3.40
C VAL A 64 -11.71 -8.42 -4.49
N SER A 65 -13.01 -8.32 -4.19
CA SER A 65 -14.01 -7.77 -5.10
C SER A 65 -13.81 -6.29 -5.36
N SER A 66 -13.27 -5.54 -4.40
CA SER A 66 -12.91 -4.13 -4.53
C SER A 66 -11.58 -3.88 -5.25
N MET A 67 -10.81 -4.93 -5.55
CA MET A 67 -9.50 -4.82 -6.20
C MET A 67 -9.59 -5.11 -7.71
N GLN A 68 -8.70 -4.51 -8.47
CA GLN A 68 -8.49 -4.88 -9.87
C GLN A 68 -7.49 -6.06 -9.94
N ILE A 69 -8.00 -7.26 -10.18
CA ILE A 69 -7.19 -8.48 -10.23
C ILE A 69 -6.66 -8.70 -11.64
N GLY A 70 -5.37 -9.02 -11.76
CA GLY A 70 -4.76 -9.35 -13.04
C GLY A 70 -3.23 -9.27 -13.06
N PRO A 71 -2.61 -9.69 -14.18
CA PRO A 71 -1.15 -9.80 -14.29
C PRO A 71 -0.40 -8.50 -14.07
N LYS A 72 -0.92 -7.37 -14.57
CA LYS A 72 -0.36 -6.02 -14.39
C LYS A 72 -1.10 -5.21 -13.32
N LYS A 73 -1.88 -5.84 -12.47
CA LYS A 73 -2.70 -5.23 -11.43
C LYS A 73 -2.40 -5.88 -10.09
N VAL A 74 -3.41 -6.26 -9.33
CA VAL A 74 -3.21 -7.01 -8.09
C VAL A 74 -3.06 -8.49 -8.42
N GLN A 75 -1.95 -9.07 -7.99
CA GLN A 75 -1.70 -10.51 -7.98
C GLN A 75 -1.91 -11.01 -6.55
N VAL A 76 -2.55 -12.17 -6.38
CA VAL A 76 -2.97 -12.66 -5.07
C VAL A 76 -2.43 -14.06 -4.79
N TRP A 77 -1.88 -14.22 -3.59
CA TRP A 77 -1.59 -15.51 -2.95
C TRP A 77 -2.41 -15.61 -1.68
N ALA A 78 -2.75 -16.81 -1.27
CA ALA A 78 -3.32 -17.04 0.05
C ALA A 78 -2.59 -18.19 0.74
N ILE A 79 -2.27 -17.96 1.99
CA ILE A 79 -1.73 -18.91 2.94
C ILE A 79 -2.83 -19.22 3.95
N ASN A 80 -3.11 -20.49 4.18
CA ASN A 80 -4.04 -20.98 5.19
C ASN A 80 -3.22 -21.75 6.24
N TYR A 81 -3.33 -21.41 7.49
CA TYR A 81 -2.46 -21.98 8.50
C TYR A 81 -3.16 -22.28 9.83
N GLY A 82 -2.67 -23.29 10.52
CA GLY A 82 -2.91 -23.67 11.89
C GLY A 82 -1.61 -24.23 12.43
N GLN A 83 -1.56 -25.54 12.74
CA GLN A 83 -0.31 -26.24 13.05
C GLN A 83 0.58 -26.41 11.79
N THR A 84 -0.02 -26.57 10.63
CA THR A 84 0.64 -26.67 9.35
C THR A 84 0.28 -25.48 8.47
N VAL A 85 1.04 -25.29 7.40
CA VAL A 85 0.84 -24.21 6.45
C VAL A 85 0.50 -24.78 5.08
N GLU A 86 -0.54 -24.27 4.45
CA GLU A 86 -0.96 -24.60 3.08
C GLU A 86 -1.06 -23.34 2.23
N VAL A 87 -0.80 -23.46 0.93
CA VAL A 87 -0.91 -22.36 -0.03
C VAL A 87 -2.04 -22.67 -1.05
N PRO A 88 -3.32 -22.50 -0.64
CA PRO A 88 -4.46 -22.85 -1.49
C PRO A 88 -4.61 -21.94 -2.72
N ILE A 89 -4.03 -20.75 -2.70
CA ILE A 89 -4.05 -19.81 -3.82
C ILE A 89 -2.63 -19.37 -4.13
N ALA A 90 -2.18 -19.68 -5.34
CA ALA A 90 -0.86 -19.32 -5.83
C ALA A 90 -0.98 -18.76 -7.25
N PHE A 91 -0.85 -17.45 -7.41
CA PHE A 91 -0.95 -16.75 -8.70
C PHE A 91 -0.05 -17.39 -9.77
N HIS A 92 1.19 -17.73 -9.41
CA HIS A 92 2.19 -18.26 -10.33
C HIS A 92 1.90 -19.68 -10.85
N ASN A 93 0.97 -20.42 -10.22
CA ASN A 93 0.59 -21.76 -10.63
C ASN A 93 -0.56 -21.77 -11.66
N MET A 94 -1.03 -20.59 -12.07
CA MET A 94 -2.14 -20.47 -13.02
C MET A 94 -1.67 -19.82 -14.31
N PRO A 95 -2.18 -20.26 -15.48
CA PRO A 95 -2.02 -19.49 -16.70
C PRO A 95 -2.55 -18.06 -16.51
N MET A 96 -1.81 -17.06 -16.98
CA MET A 96 -2.17 -15.65 -16.82
C MET A 96 -3.58 -15.31 -17.36
N SER A 97 -4.03 -16.04 -18.40
CA SER A 97 -5.37 -15.92 -18.98
C SER A 97 -6.50 -16.40 -18.07
N GLU A 98 -6.18 -17.28 -17.11
CA GLU A 98 -7.15 -17.86 -16.18
C GLU A 98 -7.24 -17.10 -14.86
N PHE A 99 -6.26 -16.23 -14.56
CA PHE A 99 -6.27 -15.49 -13.31
C PHE A 99 -7.25 -14.31 -13.38
N THR A 100 -8.49 -14.60 -13.06
CA THR A 100 -9.61 -13.65 -13.04
C THR A 100 -10.14 -13.49 -11.61
N LYS A 101 -10.77 -12.34 -11.35
CA LYS A 101 -11.46 -12.08 -10.07
C LYS A 101 -12.47 -13.20 -9.73
N ALA A 102 -13.24 -13.67 -10.72
CA ALA A 102 -14.23 -14.74 -10.51
C ALA A 102 -13.56 -16.05 -10.05
N LYS A 103 -12.44 -16.43 -10.68
CA LYS A 103 -11.67 -17.61 -10.31
C LYS A 103 -11.08 -17.49 -8.90
N LEU A 104 -10.52 -16.32 -8.58
CA LEU A 104 -9.98 -16.02 -7.23
C LEU A 104 -11.07 -16.15 -6.17
N ILE A 105 -12.25 -15.57 -6.38
CA ILE A 105 -13.38 -15.70 -5.45
C ILE A 105 -13.75 -17.17 -5.25
N GLN A 106 -13.80 -17.95 -6.32
CA GLN A 106 -14.09 -19.39 -6.22
C GLN A 106 -13.02 -20.14 -5.42
N GLN A 107 -11.75 -19.80 -5.59
CA GLN A 107 -10.66 -20.39 -4.82
C GLN A 107 -10.75 -20.03 -3.33
N ILE A 108 -11.06 -18.76 -2.98
CA ILE A 108 -11.27 -18.36 -1.58
C ILE A 108 -12.42 -19.15 -0.94
N LYS A 109 -13.54 -19.34 -1.66
CA LYS A 109 -14.66 -20.17 -1.17
C LYS A 109 -14.25 -21.63 -0.86
N ASN A 110 -13.30 -22.16 -1.62
CA ASN A 110 -12.83 -23.53 -1.48
C ASN A 110 -11.74 -23.73 -0.42
N ILE A 111 -11.23 -22.67 0.21
CA ILE A 111 -10.27 -22.80 1.33
C ILE A 111 -10.94 -23.56 2.47
N ARG A 112 -10.29 -24.60 2.95
CA ARG A 112 -10.82 -25.47 4.02
C ARG A 112 -10.42 -24.96 5.37
N TYR A 113 -11.31 -25.05 6.36
CA TYR A 113 -10.98 -24.87 7.75
C TYR A 113 -10.15 -26.05 8.24
N MET A 114 -8.95 -25.77 8.76
CA MET A 114 -7.99 -26.81 9.18
C MET A 114 -8.26 -27.31 10.60
N ASN A 115 -8.87 -26.48 11.45
CA ASN A 115 -9.08 -26.76 12.87
C ASN A 115 -7.76 -27.16 13.58
N GLY A 116 -6.68 -26.42 13.29
CA GLY A 116 -5.35 -26.75 13.78
C GLY A 116 -5.28 -26.70 15.31
N PRO A 117 -4.59 -27.65 15.97
CA PRO A 117 -4.47 -27.70 17.43
C PRO A 117 -3.60 -26.59 18.01
N CYS A 118 -2.82 -25.89 17.18
CA CYS A 118 -2.05 -24.71 17.55
C CYS A 118 -1.95 -23.72 16.40
N THR A 119 -1.40 -22.54 16.66
CA THR A 119 -1.34 -21.39 15.75
C THR A 119 0.12 -21.09 15.41
N ALA A 120 0.58 -21.48 14.19
CA ALA A 120 1.96 -21.34 13.72
C ALA A 120 2.12 -20.07 12.84
N THR A 121 1.79 -18.90 13.37
CA THR A 121 1.85 -17.62 12.61
C THR A 121 3.24 -17.34 12.05
N GLY A 122 4.31 -17.65 12.79
CA GLY A 122 5.67 -17.48 12.32
C GLY A 122 5.98 -18.34 11.10
N ASP A 123 5.50 -19.59 11.03
CA ASP A 123 5.67 -20.45 9.86
C ASP A 123 4.90 -19.91 8.64
N ALA A 124 3.71 -19.34 8.85
CA ALA A 124 2.95 -18.69 7.78
C ALA A 124 3.65 -17.43 7.24
N LEU A 125 4.27 -16.62 8.09
CA LEU A 125 5.09 -15.48 7.67
C LEU A 125 6.36 -15.92 6.92
N LYS A 126 6.99 -17.02 7.36
CA LYS A 126 8.11 -17.65 6.66
C LYS A 126 7.72 -18.11 5.26
N GLU A 127 6.55 -18.74 5.11
CA GLU A 127 6.01 -19.12 3.81
C GLU A 127 5.73 -17.90 2.93
N ALA A 128 5.15 -16.83 3.46
CA ALA A 128 4.94 -15.58 2.75
C ALA A 128 6.27 -14.99 2.22
N ARG A 129 7.34 -15.08 3.02
CA ARG A 129 8.68 -14.66 2.62
C ARG A 129 9.24 -15.52 1.49
N GLN A 130 9.06 -16.84 1.53
CA GLN A 130 9.50 -17.75 0.47
C GLN A 130 8.75 -17.47 -0.84
N ILE A 131 7.41 -17.35 -0.76
CA ILE A 131 6.58 -16.98 -1.91
C ILE A 131 7.06 -15.67 -2.52
N CYS A 132 7.24 -14.63 -1.71
CA CYS A 132 7.61 -13.33 -2.25
C CYS A 132 9.06 -13.28 -2.74
N GLY A 133 10.00 -14.00 -2.12
CA GLY A 133 11.37 -14.12 -2.59
C GLY A 133 11.46 -14.71 -4.00
N ASP A 134 10.61 -15.69 -4.29
CA ASP A 134 10.64 -16.44 -5.54
C ASP A 134 9.67 -15.92 -6.61
N LYS A 135 8.52 -15.38 -6.21
CA LYS A 135 7.35 -15.20 -7.09
C LYS A 135 6.78 -13.81 -7.14
N CYS A 136 7.06 -12.93 -6.18
CA CYS A 136 6.66 -11.53 -6.31
C CYS A 136 7.38 -10.86 -7.48
N ARG A 137 6.72 -9.88 -8.07
CA ARG A 137 7.32 -9.05 -9.12
C ARG A 137 8.61 -8.40 -8.63
N ARG A 138 9.56 -8.16 -9.53
CA ARG A 138 10.78 -7.43 -9.20
C ARG A 138 10.42 -6.02 -8.72
N LEU A 139 11.23 -5.44 -7.83
CA LEU A 139 11.01 -4.08 -7.33
C LEU A 139 11.05 -3.02 -8.45
N SER A 140 11.78 -3.31 -9.56
CA SER A 140 11.79 -2.48 -10.77
C SER A 140 10.44 -2.40 -11.50
N GLU A 141 9.48 -3.27 -11.18
CA GLU A 141 8.13 -3.25 -11.75
C GLU A 141 7.17 -2.35 -10.94
N GLY A 142 7.65 -1.67 -9.90
CA GLY A 142 6.91 -0.66 -9.14
C GLY A 142 5.68 -1.19 -8.39
N ALA A 143 5.61 -2.51 -8.15
CA ALA A 143 4.53 -3.12 -7.39
C ALA A 143 4.75 -2.98 -5.89
N SER A 144 3.73 -2.55 -5.15
CA SER A 144 3.75 -2.69 -3.69
C SER A 144 3.60 -4.17 -3.31
N ARG A 145 4.25 -4.57 -2.20
CA ARG A 145 4.18 -5.94 -1.68
C ARG A 145 3.55 -5.91 -0.30
N VAL A 146 2.43 -6.58 -0.17
CA VAL A 146 1.58 -6.51 1.02
C VAL A 146 1.20 -7.89 1.49
N ALA A 147 1.38 -8.18 2.78
CA ALA A 147 0.78 -9.32 3.45
C ALA A 147 -0.31 -8.84 4.42
N LEU A 148 -1.49 -9.44 4.35
CA LEU A 148 -2.60 -9.21 5.27
C LEU A 148 -2.78 -10.44 6.15
N VAL A 149 -2.44 -10.33 7.43
CA VAL A 149 -2.59 -11.39 8.42
C VAL A 149 -3.91 -11.21 9.16
N LEU A 150 -4.76 -12.23 9.13
CA LEU A 150 -6.01 -12.29 9.90
C LEU A 150 -5.85 -13.38 10.95
N THR A 151 -5.93 -13.02 12.24
CA THR A 151 -5.80 -13.95 13.37
C THR A 151 -6.69 -13.54 14.54
N ASP A 152 -7.10 -14.49 15.37
CA ASP A 152 -7.86 -14.25 16.61
C ASP A 152 -7.05 -14.56 17.88
N GLY A 153 -5.83 -15.05 17.74
CA GLY A 153 -5.06 -15.57 18.85
C GLY A 153 -3.57 -15.31 18.82
N ASN A 154 -2.91 -15.93 19.79
CA ASN A 154 -1.47 -15.92 19.90
C ASN A 154 -0.85 -17.07 19.11
N SER A 155 0.25 -16.79 18.45
CA SER A 155 1.13 -17.84 17.94
C SER A 155 1.68 -18.64 19.13
N ASN A 156 1.47 -19.95 19.12
CA ASN A 156 1.86 -20.82 20.21
C ASN A 156 2.62 -22.07 19.75
N CYS A 157 2.94 -22.15 18.45
CA CYS A 157 3.83 -23.15 17.86
C CYS A 157 4.53 -22.57 16.61
N GLY A 158 5.49 -23.31 16.07
CA GLY A 158 6.23 -22.92 14.86
C GLY A 158 7.34 -21.89 15.12
N ALA A 159 7.73 -21.17 14.07
CA ALA A 159 8.80 -20.20 14.07
C ALA A 159 8.43 -18.92 14.87
N SER A 160 9.45 -18.15 15.25
CA SER A 160 9.24 -16.86 15.95
C SER A 160 8.60 -15.82 15.02
N VAL A 161 7.44 -15.30 15.43
CA VAL A 161 6.66 -14.29 14.69
C VAL A 161 7.49 -13.04 14.41
N GLY A 162 8.15 -12.47 15.43
CA GLY A 162 8.93 -11.25 15.27
C GLY A 162 10.15 -11.43 14.35
N VAL A 163 10.80 -12.60 14.39
CA VAL A 163 11.92 -12.91 13.49
C VAL A 163 11.44 -13.00 12.05
N GLU A 164 10.37 -13.76 11.78
CA GLU A 164 9.91 -13.96 10.42
C GLU A 164 9.24 -12.71 9.84
N SER A 165 8.55 -11.89 10.63
CA SER A 165 8.04 -10.60 10.18
C SER A 165 9.18 -9.64 9.80
N THR A 166 10.22 -9.57 10.64
CA THR A 166 11.42 -8.76 10.34
C THR A 166 12.10 -9.22 9.05
N ASN A 167 12.29 -10.54 8.89
CA ASN A 167 12.88 -11.12 7.69
C ASN A 167 12.04 -10.86 6.45
N LEU A 168 10.71 -10.97 6.56
CA LEU A 168 9.77 -10.71 5.47
C LEU A 168 9.90 -9.27 4.97
N LEU A 169 9.96 -8.28 5.87
CA LEU A 169 10.17 -6.88 5.49
C LEU A 169 11.57 -6.65 4.90
N HIS A 170 12.62 -7.06 5.60
CA HIS A 170 14.00 -6.71 5.21
C HIS A 170 14.47 -7.42 3.95
N ILE A 171 14.10 -8.71 3.79
CA ILE A 171 14.56 -9.53 2.66
C ILE A 171 13.70 -9.28 1.42
N THR A 172 12.37 -9.26 1.58
CA THR A 172 11.44 -9.23 0.44
C THR A 172 10.71 -7.91 0.25
N LYS A 173 10.90 -6.94 1.17
CA LYS A 173 10.24 -5.64 1.14
C LYS A 173 8.70 -5.73 1.18
N VAL A 174 8.17 -6.76 1.83
CA VAL A 174 6.73 -6.93 2.08
C VAL A 174 6.32 -6.10 3.29
N SER A 175 5.32 -5.26 3.14
CA SER A 175 4.65 -4.57 4.25
C SER A 175 3.55 -5.47 4.82
N VAL A 176 3.59 -5.73 6.12
CA VAL A 176 2.66 -6.64 6.79
C VAL A 176 1.60 -5.85 7.55
N PHE A 177 0.35 -6.11 7.23
CA PHE A 177 -0.84 -5.69 7.98
C PHE A 177 -1.26 -6.80 8.93
N ALA A 178 -1.54 -6.46 10.18
CA ALA A 178 -2.05 -7.37 11.19
C ALA A 178 -3.47 -6.97 11.60
N VAL A 179 -4.44 -7.82 11.34
CA VAL A 179 -5.83 -7.67 11.79
C VAL A 179 -6.12 -8.68 12.87
N GLY A 180 -6.22 -8.20 14.08
CA GLY A 180 -6.62 -9.00 15.24
C GLY A 180 -8.14 -9.01 15.39
N ILE A 181 -8.74 -10.19 15.52
CA ILE A 181 -10.19 -10.36 15.51
C ILE A 181 -10.66 -11.01 16.82
N GLY A 182 -11.47 -10.29 17.60
CA GLY A 182 -12.02 -10.77 18.85
C GLY A 182 -11.48 -10.04 20.10
N ALA A 183 -11.83 -10.55 21.29
CA ALA A 183 -11.49 -9.90 22.56
C ALA A 183 -10.20 -10.44 23.22
N ALA A 184 -9.72 -11.62 22.79
CA ALA A 184 -8.58 -12.32 23.40
C ALA A 184 -7.23 -12.04 22.68
N ILE A 185 -7.13 -10.93 21.97
CA ILE A 185 -6.01 -10.60 21.11
C ILE A 185 -4.80 -10.15 21.93
N ASN A 186 -3.62 -10.64 21.55
CA ASN A 186 -2.36 -10.14 22.07
C ASN A 186 -1.85 -8.97 21.22
N ASN A 187 -2.01 -7.75 21.73
CA ASN A 187 -1.54 -6.54 21.05
C ASN A 187 -0.03 -6.54 20.79
N ALA A 188 0.78 -7.09 21.71
CA ALA A 188 2.22 -7.16 21.52
C ALA A 188 2.58 -8.04 20.32
N GLU A 189 1.86 -9.15 20.12
CA GLU A 189 2.06 -10.00 18.95
C GLU A 189 1.59 -9.36 17.65
N LEU A 190 0.44 -8.69 17.63
CA LEU A 190 0.01 -7.94 16.44
C LEU A 190 1.04 -6.89 16.03
N HIS A 191 1.62 -6.18 17.02
CA HIS A 191 2.72 -5.26 16.74
C HIS A 191 4.02 -5.94 16.30
N ALA A 192 4.25 -7.20 16.69
CA ALA A 192 5.37 -7.98 16.21
C ALA A 192 5.13 -8.54 14.78
N ILE A 193 3.87 -8.78 14.41
CA ILE A 193 3.48 -9.19 13.06
C ILE A 193 3.56 -8.00 12.08
N ALA A 194 2.98 -6.85 12.45
CA ALA A 194 2.88 -5.69 11.58
C ALA A 194 4.24 -4.98 11.39
N THR A 195 4.52 -4.55 10.17
CA THR A 195 5.76 -3.81 9.86
C THR A 195 5.75 -2.36 10.34
N ASP A 196 4.58 -1.82 10.68
CA ASP A 196 4.40 -0.50 11.29
C ASP A 196 3.20 -0.53 12.24
N LYS A 197 3.26 0.26 13.33
CA LYS A 197 2.16 0.34 14.31
C LYS A 197 0.83 0.76 13.69
N LYS A 198 0.85 1.60 12.66
CA LYS A 198 -0.35 2.02 11.92
C LYS A 198 -0.99 0.91 11.09
N TYR A 199 -0.29 -0.20 10.85
CA TYR A 199 -0.78 -1.37 10.13
C TYR A 199 -1.38 -2.43 11.07
N VAL A 200 -1.61 -2.08 12.32
CA VAL A 200 -2.36 -2.92 13.27
C VAL A 200 -3.82 -2.45 13.31
N MET A 201 -4.72 -3.39 13.10
CA MET A 201 -6.16 -3.14 13.18
C MET A 201 -6.84 -4.14 14.13
N HIS A 202 -7.83 -3.65 14.87
CA HIS A 202 -8.65 -4.47 15.76
C HIS A 202 -10.08 -4.52 15.25
N VAL A 203 -10.63 -5.73 15.19
CA VAL A 203 -12.02 -5.99 14.83
C VAL A 203 -12.65 -6.81 15.96
N SER A 204 -13.79 -6.40 16.47
CA SER A 204 -14.40 -7.01 17.66
C SER A 204 -14.82 -8.46 17.46
N ASN A 205 -15.16 -8.87 16.24
CA ASN A 205 -15.47 -10.26 15.86
C ASN A 205 -15.50 -10.41 14.34
N TYR A 206 -15.56 -11.64 13.86
CA TYR A 206 -15.57 -11.93 12.41
C TYR A 206 -16.78 -11.38 11.64
N LEU A 207 -17.93 -11.19 12.30
CA LEU A 207 -19.11 -10.52 11.68
C LEU A 207 -18.81 -9.06 11.32
N ASN A 208 -18.02 -8.38 12.18
CA ASN A 208 -17.66 -6.99 11.97
C ASN A 208 -16.47 -6.81 11.03
N LEU A 209 -15.81 -7.89 10.60
CA LEU A 209 -14.71 -7.83 9.64
C LEU A 209 -15.15 -7.23 8.31
N SER A 210 -16.33 -7.59 7.80
CA SER A 210 -16.89 -6.99 6.59
C SER A 210 -17.08 -5.46 6.71
N ALA A 211 -17.46 -4.96 7.88
CA ALA A 211 -17.55 -3.50 8.08
C ALA A 211 -16.19 -2.80 8.05
N ALA A 212 -15.11 -3.50 8.39
CA ALA A 212 -13.74 -3.00 8.35
C ALA A 212 -13.09 -3.07 6.96
N ILE A 213 -13.67 -3.82 6.01
CA ILE A 213 -13.08 -4.09 4.69
C ILE A 213 -12.74 -2.81 3.93
N ASN A 214 -13.59 -1.81 3.95
CA ASN A 214 -13.32 -0.54 3.28
C ASN A 214 -12.03 0.12 3.81
N SER A 215 -11.86 0.13 5.14
CA SER A 215 -10.65 0.68 5.76
C SER A 215 -9.41 -0.17 5.42
N ILE A 216 -9.53 -1.49 5.46
CA ILE A 216 -8.46 -2.42 5.07
C ILE A 216 -8.08 -2.20 3.60
N THR A 217 -9.07 -2.09 2.70
CA THR A 217 -8.83 -1.83 1.27
C THR A 217 -8.07 -0.52 1.06
N VAL A 218 -8.56 0.58 1.63
CA VAL A 218 -7.93 1.90 1.47
C VAL A 218 -6.48 1.88 1.98
N GLN A 219 -6.25 1.28 3.15
CA GLN A 219 -4.92 1.23 3.74
C GLN A 219 -3.98 0.31 2.96
N THR A 220 -4.40 -0.88 2.58
CA THR A 220 -3.55 -1.82 1.82
C THR A 220 -3.25 -1.30 0.42
N CYS A 221 -4.21 -0.67 -0.25
CA CYS A 221 -4.01 -0.07 -1.57
C CYS A 221 -3.15 1.20 -1.54
N GLY A 222 -3.04 1.85 -0.39
CA GLY A 222 -2.19 3.02 -0.18
C GLY A 222 -0.75 2.67 0.25
N ILE A 223 -0.37 1.40 0.36
CA ILE A 223 0.99 1.04 0.77
C ILE A 223 2.00 1.41 -0.33
N PRO A 224 3.04 2.21 -0.01
CA PRO A 224 4.06 2.57 -0.97
C PRO A 224 4.89 1.37 -1.43
N ALA A 225 5.16 1.27 -2.74
CA ALA A 225 6.10 0.31 -3.28
C ALA A 225 7.54 0.68 -2.86
N PHE A 226 8.34 -0.30 -2.45
CA PHE A 226 9.76 -0.07 -2.21
C PHE A 226 10.50 0.12 -3.53
N VAL A 227 11.39 1.11 -3.57
CA VAL A 227 12.33 1.32 -4.66
C VAL A 227 13.76 1.10 -4.19
N ILE A 228 14.62 0.71 -5.12
CA ILE A 228 16.06 0.50 -4.89
C ILE A 228 16.80 1.61 -5.64
N PRO A 229 17.80 2.26 -5.04
CA PRO A 229 18.65 3.23 -5.72
C PRO A 229 19.29 2.65 -6.98
N ASN A 230 19.43 3.49 -8.00
CA ASN A 230 20.03 3.14 -9.29
C ASN A 230 19.28 2.05 -10.10
N VAL A 231 18.06 1.69 -9.68
CA VAL A 231 17.20 0.75 -10.39
C VAL A 231 16.06 1.51 -11.05
N LYS A 232 15.94 1.37 -12.38
CA LYS A 232 14.85 1.96 -13.15
C LYS A 232 13.54 1.27 -12.79
N VAL A 233 12.53 2.08 -12.50
CA VAL A 233 11.14 1.64 -12.28
C VAL A 233 10.29 2.11 -13.46
N GLU A 234 9.58 1.20 -14.09
CA GLU A 234 8.60 1.50 -15.13
C GLU A 234 7.19 1.32 -14.56
N SER A 235 6.33 2.32 -14.74
CA SER A 235 4.99 2.29 -14.14
C SER A 235 3.97 3.12 -14.93
N GLU A 236 2.71 2.92 -14.58
CA GLU A 236 1.57 3.68 -15.06
C GLU A 236 0.71 4.16 -13.90
N VAL A 237 0.05 5.29 -14.05
CA VAL A 237 -0.92 5.78 -13.08
C VAL A 237 -2.19 6.25 -13.78
N PRO A 238 -3.37 5.69 -13.45
CA PRO A 238 -4.64 6.13 -14.00
C PRO A 238 -4.97 7.58 -13.61
N SER A 239 -5.87 8.21 -14.37
CA SER A 239 -6.36 9.56 -14.07
C SER A 239 -6.92 9.67 -12.66
N ASN A 240 -6.62 10.79 -11.99
CA ASN A 240 -7.09 11.12 -10.63
C ASN A 240 -6.75 10.06 -9.57
N THR A 241 -5.65 9.33 -9.76
CA THR A 241 -5.15 8.36 -8.78
C THR A 241 -3.68 8.60 -8.49
N PHE A 242 -3.18 7.99 -7.43
CA PHE A 242 -1.78 8.03 -7.01
C PHE A 242 -1.10 6.68 -7.14
N ARG A 243 0.21 6.71 -7.40
CA ARG A 243 1.16 5.63 -7.14
C ARG A 243 2.13 6.11 -6.07
N TYR A 244 2.23 5.35 -4.99
CA TYR A 244 3.07 5.68 -3.85
C TYR A 244 4.33 4.83 -3.84
N TYR A 245 5.45 5.46 -3.54
CA TYR A 245 6.76 4.83 -3.48
C TYR A 245 7.48 5.22 -2.20
N GLN A 246 8.39 4.36 -1.75
CA GLN A 246 9.25 4.62 -0.61
C GLN A 246 10.68 4.16 -0.87
N LEU A 247 11.62 4.99 -0.47
CA LEU A 247 13.04 4.70 -0.46
C LEU A 247 13.51 4.57 0.99
N ASP A 248 14.15 3.45 1.31
CA ASP A 248 14.86 3.28 2.58
C ASP A 248 16.19 4.04 2.51
N THR A 249 16.38 5.01 3.38
CA THR A 249 17.56 5.88 3.40
C THR A 249 18.62 5.43 4.40
N THR A 250 18.41 4.31 5.07
CA THR A 250 19.32 3.81 6.12
C THR A 250 20.72 3.55 5.56
N GLU A 251 20.82 2.86 4.42
CA GLU A 251 22.10 2.57 3.77
C GLU A 251 22.78 3.85 3.26
N PHE A 252 22.00 4.81 2.75
CA PHE A 252 22.49 6.13 2.35
C PHE A 252 23.16 6.85 3.53
N HIS A 253 22.50 6.93 4.69
CA HIS A 253 23.09 7.53 5.88
C HIS A 253 24.33 6.79 6.38
N GLN A 254 24.33 5.45 6.37
CA GLN A 254 25.48 4.65 6.75
C GLN A 254 26.71 4.95 5.88
N LYS A 255 26.54 5.04 4.56
CA LYS A 255 27.62 5.39 3.62
C LYS A 255 28.17 6.82 3.82
N ARG A 256 27.40 7.69 4.46
CA ARG A 256 27.72 9.09 4.76
C ARG A 256 28.07 9.34 6.24
N ASN A 257 28.43 8.34 7.00
CA ASN A 257 28.69 8.45 8.45
C ASN A 257 27.51 9.06 9.22
N ASN A 258 26.29 8.69 8.86
CA ASN A 258 25.01 9.18 9.38
C ASN A 258 24.72 10.67 9.12
N GLN A 259 25.41 11.29 8.17
CA GLN A 259 25.11 12.65 7.74
C GLN A 259 23.93 12.66 6.74
N GLY A 260 23.25 13.80 6.66
CA GLY A 260 22.29 14.10 5.62
C GLY A 260 22.93 14.22 4.24
N GLY A 261 22.13 14.30 3.19
CA GLY A 261 22.64 14.45 1.83
C GLY A 261 21.55 14.55 0.79
N PHE A 262 21.92 14.46 -0.46
CA PHE A 262 21.02 14.70 -1.58
C PHE A 262 20.60 13.41 -2.27
N ILE A 263 19.32 13.34 -2.64
CA ILE A 263 18.73 12.28 -3.45
C ILE A 263 18.17 12.93 -4.72
N GLU A 264 18.51 12.37 -5.88
CA GLU A 264 17.94 12.78 -7.16
C GLU A 264 16.86 11.79 -7.61
N ILE A 265 15.68 12.30 -7.92
CA ILE A 265 14.63 11.55 -8.63
C ILE A 265 14.68 12.01 -10.09
N THR A 266 15.09 11.13 -10.99
CA THR A 266 15.06 11.38 -12.43
C THR A 266 13.89 10.65 -13.04
N ALA A 267 13.00 11.34 -13.74
CA ALA A 267 11.82 10.78 -14.38
C ALA A 267 11.75 11.07 -15.88
N THR A 268 11.19 10.13 -16.64
CA THR A 268 10.82 10.31 -18.03
C THR A 268 9.33 10.07 -18.18
N ILE A 269 8.59 11.05 -18.64
CA ILE A 269 7.15 10.91 -18.90
C ILE A 269 7.00 10.40 -20.34
N LEU A 270 6.56 9.15 -20.47
CA LEU A 270 6.41 8.45 -21.73
C LEU A 270 5.08 8.78 -22.41
N LEU A 271 4.02 8.91 -21.59
CA LEU A 271 2.67 9.25 -22.05
C LEU A 271 1.94 10.04 -20.96
N GLY A 272 1.12 11.01 -21.37
CA GLY A 272 0.24 11.74 -20.47
C GLY A 272 0.94 12.85 -19.68
N LYS A 273 0.48 13.07 -18.46
CA LYS A 273 1.01 14.09 -17.53
C LYS A 273 0.87 13.60 -16.10
N VAL A 274 1.91 13.75 -15.32
CA VAL A 274 1.92 13.43 -13.89
C VAL A 274 2.32 14.63 -13.05
N GLU A 275 1.83 14.67 -11.82
CA GLU A 275 2.33 15.53 -10.76
C GLU A 275 3.02 14.66 -9.71
N VAL A 276 4.09 15.16 -9.12
CA VAL A 276 4.89 14.41 -8.14
C VAL A 276 4.94 15.16 -6.82
N PHE A 277 4.82 14.41 -5.74
CA PHE A 277 4.87 14.92 -4.36
C PHE A 277 5.86 14.10 -3.54
N THR A 278 6.59 14.76 -2.63
CA THR A 278 7.55 14.11 -1.72
C THR A 278 7.21 14.40 -0.26
N SER A 279 7.59 13.50 0.64
CA SER A 279 7.52 13.70 2.08
C SER A 279 8.50 12.77 2.80
N THR A 280 9.03 13.20 3.93
CA THR A 280 9.83 12.36 4.83
C THR A 280 9.01 11.80 6.00
N THR A 281 7.77 12.24 6.16
CA THR A 281 6.90 11.88 7.29
C THR A 281 5.58 11.25 6.86
N ASP A 282 4.97 11.73 5.77
CA ASP A 282 3.73 11.18 5.25
C ASP A 282 4.03 10.08 4.23
N THR A 283 3.48 8.90 4.47
CA THR A 283 3.66 7.72 3.59
C THR A 283 2.90 7.81 2.27
N ASN A 284 1.90 8.70 2.19
CA ASN A 284 1.04 8.89 1.04
C ASN A 284 0.99 10.36 0.61
N PRO A 285 2.14 10.96 0.26
CA PRO A 285 2.18 12.39 -0.04
C PRO A 285 1.28 12.74 -1.22
N GLY A 286 0.54 13.82 -1.08
CA GLY A 286 -0.36 14.38 -2.08
C GLY A 286 -0.44 15.89 -1.97
N SER A 287 -1.38 16.52 -2.65
CA SER A 287 -1.48 17.99 -2.76
C SER A 287 -1.57 18.73 -1.42
N ASN A 288 -2.10 18.07 -0.38
CA ASN A 288 -2.31 18.68 0.94
C ASN A 288 -1.26 18.27 1.98
N THR A 289 -0.50 17.21 1.74
CA THR A 289 0.38 16.60 2.75
C THR A 289 1.81 16.45 2.27
N GLY A 290 2.04 16.51 0.95
CA GLY A 290 3.35 16.38 0.33
C GLY A 290 3.86 17.71 -0.22
N LYS A 291 5.18 17.80 -0.36
CA LYS A 291 5.83 18.89 -1.10
C LYS A 291 5.65 18.64 -2.59
N HIS A 292 4.99 19.55 -3.30
CA HIS A 292 4.86 19.47 -4.76
C HIS A 292 6.22 19.65 -5.44
N VAL A 293 6.60 18.66 -6.23
CA VAL A 293 7.90 18.65 -6.91
C VAL A 293 7.87 19.53 -8.15
N GLN A 294 8.84 20.43 -8.27
CA GLN A 294 9.11 21.18 -9.48
C GLN A 294 10.31 20.56 -10.20
N PHE A 295 10.05 19.78 -11.22
CA PHE A 295 11.12 19.17 -12.01
C PHE A 295 11.92 20.22 -12.81
N GLN A 296 13.23 20.04 -12.81
CA GLN A 296 14.14 20.68 -13.74
C GLN A 296 14.34 19.78 -14.97
N THR A 297 14.76 20.33 -16.08
CA THR A 297 14.96 19.58 -17.33
C THR A 297 16.45 19.43 -17.63
N ARG A 298 16.88 18.19 -17.92
CA ARG A 298 18.23 17.86 -18.40
C ARG A 298 18.11 17.02 -19.66
N GLY A 299 18.14 17.66 -20.83
CA GLY A 299 17.85 17.01 -22.12
C GLY A 299 16.39 16.57 -22.19
N THR A 300 16.14 15.28 -22.37
CA THR A 300 14.79 14.67 -22.41
C THR A 300 14.29 14.21 -21.03
N GLN A 301 15.15 14.24 -20.02
CA GLN A 301 14.84 13.80 -18.67
C GLN A 301 14.42 14.98 -17.80
N GLN A 302 13.54 14.70 -16.87
CA GLN A 302 13.15 15.60 -15.80
C GLN A 302 13.78 15.10 -14.50
N TYR A 303 14.39 15.99 -13.72
CA TYR A 303 15.01 15.60 -12.46
C TYR A 303 14.63 16.55 -11.33
N TYR A 304 14.64 16.03 -10.11
CA TYR A 304 14.38 16.74 -8.88
C TYR A 304 15.37 16.27 -7.82
N ILE A 305 15.94 17.22 -7.08
CA ILE A 305 16.88 16.93 -6.00
C ILE A 305 16.21 17.29 -4.66
N GLU A 306 16.17 16.33 -3.75
CA GLU A 306 15.69 16.47 -2.38
C GLU A 306 16.85 16.32 -1.40
N TYR A 307 16.94 17.25 -0.42
CA TYR A 307 17.85 17.09 0.70
C TYR A 307 17.20 16.21 1.76
N ILE A 308 17.89 15.19 2.19
CA ILE A 308 17.44 14.28 3.25
C ILE A 308 18.27 14.56 4.49
N GLU A 309 17.62 14.99 5.55
CA GLU A 309 18.26 15.25 6.82
C GLU A 309 18.80 13.97 7.46
N GLU A 310 19.80 14.12 8.34
CA GLU A 310 20.33 13.02 9.13
C GLU A 310 19.22 12.28 9.90
N ASN A 311 19.38 10.98 10.08
CA ASN A 311 18.41 10.13 10.78
C ASN A 311 17.00 10.05 10.15
N THR A 312 16.80 10.59 8.96
CA THR A 312 15.54 10.40 8.22
C THR A 312 15.51 8.97 7.69
N PRO A 313 14.60 8.09 8.17
CA PRO A 313 14.65 6.66 7.82
C PRO A 313 14.13 6.37 6.41
N ARG A 314 13.30 7.25 5.85
CA ARG A 314 12.65 7.04 4.55
C ARG A 314 12.30 8.33 3.86
N LEU A 315 12.40 8.29 2.52
CA LEU A 315 11.76 9.25 1.62
C LEU A 315 10.53 8.58 0.99
N TYR A 316 9.38 9.22 1.10
CA TYR A 316 8.15 8.83 0.41
C TYR A 316 7.91 9.79 -0.76
N PHE A 317 7.41 9.27 -1.86
CA PHE A 317 7.01 10.10 -2.99
C PHE A 317 5.86 9.45 -3.76
N SER A 318 5.13 10.26 -4.50
CA SER A 318 4.00 9.81 -5.28
C SER A 318 3.97 10.42 -6.66
N PHE A 319 3.39 9.68 -7.60
CA PHE A 319 3.01 10.17 -8.92
C PHE A 319 1.49 10.21 -9.01
N PHE A 320 0.94 11.37 -9.30
CA PHE A 320 -0.49 11.60 -9.51
C PHE A 320 -0.79 11.69 -11.00
N GLY A 321 -1.72 10.90 -11.50
CA GLY A 321 -2.13 10.89 -12.91
C GLY A 321 -3.08 12.04 -13.23
N VAL A 322 -2.69 12.91 -14.15
CA VAL A 322 -3.50 14.07 -14.57
C VAL A 322 -4.36 13.74 -15.80
N GLN A 323 -3.83 12.97 -16.75
CA GLN A 323 -4.54 12.58 -17.97
C GLN A 323 -5.15 11.18 -17.85
N ALA A 324 -5.94 10.76 -18.84
CA ALA A 324 -6.63 9.46 -18.83
C ALA A 324 -5.66 8.28 -18.68
N THR A 325 -4.52 8.34 -19.38
CA THR A 325 -3.43 7.37 -19.27
C THR A 325 -2.13 8.14 -19.03
N ASN A 326 -1.33 7.69 -18.08
CA ASN A 326 -0.05 8.32 -17.76
C ASN A 326 0.96 7.20 -17.54
N GLU A 327 1.98 7.16 -18.39
CA GLU A 327 3.08 6.20 -18.35
C GLU A 327 4.38 6.94 -18.10
N TYR A 328 5.21 6.42 -17.24
CA TYR A 328 6.48 7.02 -16.87
C TYR A 328 7.48 5.96 -16.43
N ASP A 329 8.74 6.33 -16.51
CA ASP A 329 9.79 5.65 -15.78
C ASP A 329 10.53 6.63 -14.87
N PHE A 330 11.18 6.09 -13.85
CA PHE A 330 12.04 6.89 -12.99
C PHE A 330 13.17 6.06 -12.39
N VAL A 331 14.22 6.76 -11.95
CA VAL A 331 15.31 6.24 -11.14
C VAL A 331 15.51 7.15 -9.94
N VAL A 332 15.81 6.57 -8.79
CA VAL A 332 16.21 7.34 -7.59
C VAL A 332 17.69 7.10 -7.37
N ASN A 333 18.46 8.17 -7.30
CA ASN A 333 19.91 8.12 -7.17
C ASN A 333 20.35 8.81 -5.87
N TRP A 334 21.43 8.32 -5.28
CA TRP A 334 22.12 9.00 -4.21
C TRP A 334 23.24 9.89 -4.77
N LEU A 335 23.32 11.13 -4.27
CA LEU A 335 24.34 12.08 -4.69
C LEU A 335 25.31 12.36 -3.54
N ASP A 336 26.58 12.56 -3.87
CA ASP A 336 27.55 13.15 -2.94
C ASP A 336 27.38 14.68 -2.84
N GLU A 337 28.22 15.34 -2.05
CA GLU A 337 28.19 16.80 -1.87
C GLU A 337 28.51 17.58 -3.13
N SER A 338 29.18 16.97 -4.09
CA SER A 338 29.49 17.56 -5.40
C SER A 338 28.40 17.33 -6.44
N GLY A 339 27.32 16.58 -6.09
CA GLY A 339 26.24 16.22 -6.99
C GLY A 339 26.58 15.03 -7.89
N VAL A 340 27.59 14.24 -7.56
CA VAL A 340 27.97 13.03 -8.29
C VAL A 340 27.23 11.83 -7.69
N LEU A 341 26.81 10.89 -8.54
CA LEU A 341 26.12 9.67 -8.14
C LEU A 341 27.01 8.82 -7.21
N ILE A 342 26.42 8.40 -6.08
CA ILE A 342 27.04 7.43 -5.16
C ILE A 342 26.44 6.07 -5.51
N GLY A 343 27.28 5.15 -5.97
CA GLY A 343 26.89 3.78 -6.34
C GLY A 343 26.66 2.85 -5.14
#